data_88a2c61969b3c5bca7669283adfa568f
#
_entry.id   88a2c61969b3c5bca7669283adfa568f
#
_cell.length_a   1.000
_cell.length_b   1.000
_cell.length_c   1.000
_cell.angle_alpha   90.00
_cell.angle_beta   90.00
_cell.angle_gamma   90.00
#
_symmetry.space_group_name_H-M   'P 1'
#
loop_
_entity.id
_entity.type
_entity.pdbx_description
1 polymer ?
#
loop_
_entity_poly.entity_id
_entity_poly.type
_entity_poly.pdbx_seq_one_letter_code
_entity_poly.pdbx_strand_id
1 'polypeptide(L)'
;MGILDCIGNTPLVALEEINPYPRVQILVKLEGNNPGGSVKDRIAYYMIKDAEEAGIIKKGDTILEATSGNTGIGLAMVGAAKGYKVKLVMPECVSFERRKILEAFGAELVLSPGQEGTDGAIKLAHRILEESPDEYFMPNQFDNPSNIRAHYETTGPEIIQQTGGDIDVFVAGMGTTGTLMGAGRRLKEFNSRIHIVGVEPFLGHRVQGLKNMKESIVPKIFDSSFPDEKINVCDDDAFDTTRKLALQEGIFAGMSSGAAVAGALRIAERIGKGRIVVILPDRGDRYLSTALFTSVCGKCPP
;
A
#
# COMPACT_ATOMS: atom_id res chain seq x y z
N MET A 1 -21.97 -10.19 -10.26
CA MET A 1 -20.98 -9.44 -9.44
C MET A 1 -20.19 -10.47 -8.65
N GLY A 2 -18.87 -10.54 -8.83
CA GLY A 2 -17.96 -11.40 -8.08
C GLY A 2 -17.11 -10.58 -7.13
N ILE A 3 -16.23 -11.25 -6.34
CA ILE A 3 -15.39 -10.57 -5.35
C ILE A 3 -14.44 -9.55 -6.01
N LEU A 4 -13.99 -9.78 -7.23
CA LEU A 4 -13.09 -8.89 -7.96
C LEU A 4 -13.78 -7.59 -8.38
N ASP A 5 -15.11 -7.58 -8.56
CA ASP A 5 -15.89 -6.37 -8.86
C ASP A 5 -16.03 -5.45 -7.64
N CYS A 6 -15.65 -5.92 -6.45
CA CYS A 6 -15.64 -5.13 -5.21
C CYS A 6 -14.30 -4.39 -5.00
N ILE A 7 -13.31 -4.59 -5.89
CA ILE A 7 -12.03 -3.87 -5.81
C ILE A 7 -12.24 -2.43 -6.26
N GLY A 8 -11.79 -1.48 -5.45
CA GLY A 8 -11.98 -0.06 -5.71
C GLY A 8 -13.24 0.52 -5.08
N ASN A 9 -13.65 1.70 -5.55
CA ASN A 9 -14.76 2.49 -5.00
C ASN A 9 -14.71 2.62 -3.46
N THR A 10 -13.49 2.73 -2.93
CA THR A 10 -13.26 2.83 -1.49
C THR A 10 -13.76 4.17 -0.95
N PRO A 11 -14.24 4.22 0.31
CA PRO A 11 -14.73 5.45 0.90
C PRO A 11 -13.65 6.54 1.00
N LEU A 12 -14.10 7.79 0.88
CA LEU A 12 -13.32 8.98 1.20
C LEU A 12 -14.03 9.71 2.35
N VAL A 13 -13.38 9.85 3.50
CA VAL A 13 -13.97 10.44 4.72
C VAL A 13 -13.12 11.58 5.25
N ALA A 14 -13.74 12.56 5.94
CA ALA A 14 -13.01 13.64 6.57
C ALA A 14 -12.41 13.21 7.91
N LEU A 15 -11.25 13.78 8.26
CA LEU A 15 -10.72 13.76 9.63
C LEU A 15 -11.24 15.00 10.35
N GLU A 16 -11.89 14.79 11.50
CA GLU A 16 -12.55 15.84 12.25
C GLU A 16 -11.83 16.19 13.55
N GLU A 17 -11.37 15.17 14.29
CA GLU A 17 -10.84 15.33 15.65
C GLU A 17 -9.32 15.55 15.69
N ILE A 18 -8.55 14.83 14.85
CA ILE A 18 -7.10 14.92 14.87
C ILE A 18 -6.54 16.08 14.03
N ASN A 19 -7.37 16.78 13.28
CA ASN A 19 -6.99 17.91 12.45
C ASN A 19 -7.17 19.25 13.22
N PRO A 20 -6.09 19.90 13.70
CA PRO A 20 -6.19 21.15 14.45
C PRO A 20 -6.36 22.40 13.57
N TYR A 21 -6.44 22.24 12.23
CA TYR A 21 -6.46 23.35 11.27
C TYR A 21 -7.85 23.52 10.65
N PRO A 22 -8.76 24.33 11.24
CA PRO A 22 -10.18 24.35 10.87
C PRO A 22 -10.46 24.85 9.44
N ARG A 23 -9.51 25.49 8.78
CA ARG A 23 -9.62 25.94 7.39
C ARG A 23 -8.99 24.96 6.39
N VAL A 24 -8.41 23.87 6.85
CA VAL A 24 -7.87 22.80 6.01
C VAL A 24 -8.76 21.57 6.19
N GLN A 25 -9.34 21.08 5.12
CA GLN A 25 -10.06 19.82 5.13
C GLN A 25 -9.09 18.69 4.77
N ILE A 26 -8.94 17.70 5.66
CA ILE A 26 -8.15 16.50 5.38
C ILE A 26 -9.13 15.35 5.12
N LEU A 27 -9.10 14.82 3.90
CA LEU A 27 -9.88 13.67 3.46
C LEU A 27 -8.99 12.45 3.37
N VAL A 28 -9.42 11.32 3.92
CA VAL A 28 -8.67 10.08 3.90
C VAL A 28 -9.39 9.01 3.08
N LYS A 29 -8.67 8.41 2.13
CA LYS A 29 -9.17 7.33 1.27
C LYS A 29 -8.89 5.99 1.91
N LEU A 30 -9.97 5.30 2.32
CA LEU A 30 -9.91 4.08 3.12
C LEU A 30 -9.67 2.84 2.24
N GLU A 31 -8.44 2.64 1.77
CA GLU A 31 -8.07 1.50 0.91
C GLU A 31 -8.13 0.14 1.63
N GLY A 32 -8.20 0.14 2.94
CA GLY A 32 -8.52 -1.04 3.75
C GLY A 32 -9.90 -1.64 3.47
N ASN A 33 -10.78 -0.92 2.76
CA ASN A 33 -12.11 -1.39 2.37
C ASN A 33 -12.11 -2.23 1.08
N ASN A 34 -10.99 -2.36 0.38
CA ASN A 34 -10.86 -3.37 -0.67
C ASN A 34 -11.06 -4.77 -0.09
N PRO A 35 -11.55 -5.76 -0.87
CA PRO A 35 -11.94 -7.09 -0.36
C PRO A 35 -10.80 -7.87 0.30
N GLY A 36 -9.56 -7.76 -0.18
CA GLY A 36 -8.36 -8.30 0.47
C GLY A 36 -7.82 -7.41 1.57
N GLY A 37 -8.46 -6.25 1.84
CA GLY A 37 -8.17 -5.34 2.95
C GLY A 37 -7.04 -4.35 2.72
N SER A 38 -6.66 -4.07 1.48
CA SER A 38 -5.63 -3.06 1.20
C SER A 38 -5.66 -2.49 -0.23
N VAL A 39 -4.93 -1.40 -0.39
CA VAL A 39 -4.63 -0.76 -1.68
C VAL A 39 -4.01 -1.71 -2.71
N LYS A 40 -3.39 -2.80 -2.27
CA LYS A 40 -2.68 -3.74 -3.13
C LYS A 40 -3.60 -4.69 -3.90
N ASP A 41 -4.86 -4.78 -3.52
CA ASP A 41 -5.85 -5.54 -4.28
C ASP A 41 -6.00 -4.99 -5.70
N ARG A 42 -5.94 -3.66 -5.84
CA ARG A 42 -5.98 -2.97 -7.13
C ARG A 42 -4.85 -3.40 -8.06
N ILE A 43 -3.61 -3.33 -7.56
CA ILE A 43 -2.44 -3.67 -8.37
C ILE A 43 -2.34 -5.18 -8.64
N ALA A 44 -2.72 -6.02 -7.68
CA ALA A 44 -2.77 -7.47 -7.89
C ALA A 44 -3.75 -7.83 -9.02
N TYR A 45 -4.94 -7.25 -9.01
CA TYR A 45 -5.91 -7.45 -10.07
C TYR A 45 -5.41 -6.98 -11.44
N TYR A 46 -4.82 -5.77 -11.53
CA TYR A 46 -4.34 -5.23 -12.80
C TYR A 46 -3.14 -5.98 -13.36
N MET A 47 -2.17 -6.36 -12.52
CA MET A 47 -1.01 -7.15 -12.98
C MET A 47 -1.42 -8.50 -13.56
N ILE A 48 -2.40 -9.17 -12.94
CA ILE A 48 -2.92 -10.45 -13.44
C ILE A 48 -3.77 -10.23 -14.69
N LYS A 49 -4.68 -9.25 -14.69
CA LYS A 49 -5.52 -8.92 -15.84
C LYS A 49 -4.69 -8.61 -17.08
N ASP A 50 -3.68 -7.74 -16.95
CA ASP A 50 -2.83 -7.34 -18.07
C ASP A 50 -2.01 -8.54 -18.62
N ALA A 51 -1.55 -9.42 -17.73
CA ALA A 51 -0.85 -10.65 -18.13
C ALA A 51 -1.78 -11.65 -18.86
N GLU A 52 -3.04 -11.76 -18.44
CA GLU A 52 -4.06 -12.55 -19.14
C GLU A 52 -4.36 -11.97 -20.54
N GLU A 53 -4.60 -10.65 -20.61
CA GLU A 53 -4.88 -9.95 -21.87
C GLU A 53 -3.71 -10.04 -22.87
N ALA A 54 -2.48 -10.07 -22.36
CA ALA A 54 -1.27 -10.27 -23.17
C ALA A 54 -1.00 -11.75 -23.51
N GLY A 55 -1.79 -12.69 -23.01
CA GLY A 55 -1.59 -14.13 -23.22
C GLY A 55 -0.34 -14.70 -22.51
N ILE A 56 0.19 -13.99 -21.52
CA ILE A 56 1.39 -14.41 -20.76
C ILE A 56 1.04 -15.53 -19.77
N ILE A 57 -0.17 -15.48 -19.19
CA ILE A 57 -0.66 -16.47 -18.22
C ILE A 57 -2.05 -16.97 -18.59
N LYS A 58 -2.36 -18.19 -18.18
CA LYS A 58 -3.66 -18.84 -18.32
C LYS A 58 -4.07 -19.52 -17.02
N LYS A 59 -5.34 -19.80 -16.87
CA LYS A 59 -5.88 -20.49 -15.68
C LYS A 59 -5.11 -21.76 -15.37
N GLY A 60 -4.70 -21.91 -14.13
CA GLY A 60 -3.91 -23.04 -13.62
C GLY A 60 -2.41 -22.78 -13.52
N ASP A 61 -1.91 -21.72 -14.14
CA ASP A 61 -0.51 -21.32 -14.01
C ASP A 61 -0.19 -20.86 -12.57
N THR A 62 1.09 -20.83 -12.22
CA THR A 62 1.56 -20.45 -10.88
C THR A 62 2.12 -19.04 -10.87
N ILE A 63 1.55 -18.18 -10.05
CA ILE A 63 2.07 -16.83 -9.77
C ILE A 63 3.12 -16.94 -8.68
N LEU A 64 4.32 -16.41 -8.94
CA LEU A 64 5.42 -16.29 -7.97
C LEU A 64 5.67 -14.82 -7.66
N GLU A 65 5.72 -14.42 -6.39
CA GLU A 65 6.05 -13.04 -6.02
C GLU A 65 6.84 -12.99 -4.71
N ALA A 66 7.82 -12.08 -4.64
CA ALA A 66 8.52 -11.73 -3.41
C ALA A 66 7.76 -10.63 -2.66
N THR A 67 7.12 -10.98 -1.56
CA THR A 67 6.36 -9.98 -0.81
C THR A 67 6.11 -10.42 0.63
N SER A 68 6.35 -9.51 1.56
CA SER A 68 6.08 -9.71 2.98
C SER A 68 4.71 -9.19 3.42
N GLY A 69 3.87 -8.75 2.50
CA GLY A 69 2.70 -7.97 2.92
C GLY A 69 1.48 -8.03 2.02
N ASN A 70 0.87 -6.89 1.88
CA ASN A 70 -0.45 -6.70 1.27
C ASN A 70 -0.52 -7.15 -0.20
N THR A 71 0.56 -7.04 -0.96
CA THR A 71 0.59 -7.51 -2.35
C THR A 71 0.39 -9.03 -2.43
N GLY A 72 1.03 -9.78 -1.53
CA GLY A 72 0.81 -11.23 -1.45
C GLY A 72 -0.64 -11.58 -1.16
N ILE A 73 -1.28 -10.86 -0.24
CA ILE A 73 -2.71 -11.07 0.08
C ILE A 73 -3.58 -10.76 -1.14
N GLY A 74 -3.33 -9.64 -1.83
CA GLY A 74 -4.05 -9.29 -3.05
C GLY A 74 -3.86 -10.34 -4.15
N LEU A 75 -2.63 -10.81 -4.40
CA LEU A 75 -2.34 -11.86 -5.39
C LEU A 75 -2.99 -13.19 -5.00
N ALA A 76 -2.95 -13.58 -3.72
CA ALA A 76 -3.57 -14.81 -3.24
C ALA A 76 -5.10 -14.77 -3.41
N MET A 77 -5.75 -13.64 -3.08
CA MET A 77 -7.19 -13.41 -3.27
C MET A 77 -7.57 -13.46 -4.76
N VAL A 78 -6.85 -12.72 -5.62
CA VAL A 78 -7.11 -12.71 -7.08
C VAL A 78 -6.84 -14.08 -7.67
N GLY A 79 -5.76 -14.75 -7.26
CA GLY A 79 -5.42 -16.10 -7.68
C GLY A 79 -6.51 -17.11 -7.33
N ALA A 80 -6.99 -17.10 -6.08
CA ALA A 80 -8.10 -17.94 -5.65
C ALA A 80 -9.38 -17.70 -6.48
N ALA A 81 -9.72 -16.42 -6.72
CA ALA A 81 -10.92 -16.06 -7.49
C ALA A 81 -10.84 -16.44 -8.98
N LYS A 82 -9.64 -16.44 -9.57
CA LYS A 82 -9.41 -16.73 -10.99
C LYS A 82 -8.92 -18.15 -11.26
N GLY A 83 -8.54 -18.92 -10.22
CA GLY A 83 -8.07 -20.29 -10.34
C GLY A 83 -6.59 -20.41 -10.69
N TYR A 84 -5.77 -19.47 -10.25
CA TYR A 84 -4.30 -19.53 -10.27
C TYR A 84 -3.76 -20.16 -8.99
N LYS A 85 -2.62 -20.83 -9.11
CA LYS A 85 -1.80 -21.16 -7.95
C LYS A 85 -0.96 -19.95 -7.57
N VAL A 86 -0.73 -19.73 -6.28
CA VAL A 86 0.08 -18.61 -5.81
C VAL A 86 1.16 -19.11 -4.87
N LYS A 87 2.42 -18.81 -5.21
CA LYS A 87 3.61 -19.10 -4.40
C LYS A 87 4.26 -17.78 -4.01
N LEU A 88 4.41 -17.54 -2.70
CA LEU A 88 4.92 -16.29 -2.17
C LEU A 88 6.21 -16.52 -1.39
N VAL A 89 7.22 -15.73 -1.71
CA VAL A 89 8.49 -15.72 -0.99
C VAL A 89 8.51 -14.55 -0.02
N MET A 90 8.79 -14.83 1.27
CA MET A 90 8.78 -13.81 2.31
C MET A 90 9.78 -14.11 3.42
N PRO A 91 10.26 -13.08 4.14
CA PRO A 91 11.11 -13.30 5.31
C PRO A 91 10.36 -14.05 6.41
N GLU A 92 11.05 -14.92 7.14
CA GLU A 92 10.48 -15.66 8.28
C GLU A 92 10.01 -14.76 9.44
N CYS A 93 10.46 -13.50 9.52
CA CYS A 93 10.04 -12.53 10.52
C CYS A 93 8.69 -11.85 10.24
N VAL A 94 7.98 -12.23 9.17
CA VAL A 94 6.64 -11.70 8.86
C VAL A 94 5.63 -12.14 9.93
N SER A 95 4.72 -11.22 10.31
CA SER A 95 3.73 -11.45 11.36
C SER A 95 2.89 -12.70 11.10
N PHE A 96 2.49 -13.35 12.20
CA PHE A 96 1.69 -14.58 12.16
C PHE A 96 0.35 -14.37 11.43
N GLU A 97 -0.30 -13.25 11.66
CA GLU A 97 -1.59 -12.91 11.05
C GLU A 97 -1.51 -12.91 9.53
N ARG A 98 -0.46 -12.32 8.97
CA ARG A 98 -0.26 -12.27 7.51
C ARG A 98 -0.09 -13.66 6.91
N ARG A 99 0.71 -14.53 7.55
CA ARG A 99 0.87 -15.91 7.11
C ARG A 99 -0.46 -16.66 7.10
N LYS A 100 -1.26 -16.49 8.17
CA LYS A 100 -2.57 -17.14 8.27
C LYS A 100 -3.57 -16.67 7.22
N ILE A 101 -3.56 -15.38 6.88
CA ILE A 101 -4.40 -14.85 5.80
C ILE A 101 -4.00 -15.48 4.45
N LEU A 102 -2.70 -15.56 4.17
CA LEU A 102 -2.19 -16.14 2.92
C LEU A 102 -2.51 -17.63 2.80
N GLU A 103 -2.29 -18.40 3.88
CA GLU A 103 -2.66 -19.82 3.96
C GLU A 103 -4.17 -20.03 3.74
N ALA A 104 -5.00 -19.15 4.30
CA ALA A 104 -6.46 -19.21 4.13
C ALA A 104 -6.92 -19.00 2.68
N PHE A 105 -6.17 -18.22 1.88
CA PHE A 105 -6.37 -18.09 0.44
C PHE A 105 -5.73 -19.23 -0.37
N GLY A 106 -5.06 -20.19 0.27
CA GLY A 106 -4.42 -21.33 -0.39
C GLY A 106 -3.06 -21.03 -1.03
N ALA A 107 -2.40 -19.94 -0.65
CA ALA A 107 -1.07 -19.62 -1.15
C ALA A 107 0.00 -20.53 -0.52
N GLU A 108 0.94 -21.00 -1.35
CA GLU A 108 2.16 -21.66 -0.90
C GLU A 108 3.19 -20.63 -0.42
N LEU A 109 3.74 -20.83 0.78
CA LEU A 109 4.70 -19.90 1.37
C LEU A 109 6.10 -20.49 1.36
N VAL A 110 7.07 -19.74 0.83
CA VAL A 110 8.50 -20.02 0.90
C VAL A 110 9.16 -18.97 1.78
N LEU A 111 9.81 -19.41 2.85
CA LEU A 111 10.42 -18.51 3.82
C LEU A 111 11.91 -18.28 3.47
N SER A 112 12.33 -17.01 3.42
CA SER A 112 13.74 -16.62 3.36
C SER A 112 14.26 -16.26 4.77
N PRO A 113 15.59 -16.28 5.00
CA PRO A 113 16.17 -15.90 6.28
C PRO A 113 15.72 -14.51 6.72
N GLY A 114 15.24 -14.38 7.97
CA GLY A 114 14.68 -13.14 8.49
C GLY A 114 15.68 -11.99 8.53
N GLN A 115 16.97 -12.30 8.71
CA GLN A 115 18.06 -11.31 8.74
C GLN A 115 18.26 -10.57 7.41
N GLU A 116 17.90 -11.20 6.28
CA GLU A 116 18.01 -10.61 4.94
C GLU A 116 16.80 -9.75 4.57
N GLY A 117 15.75 -9.76 5.38
CA GLY A 117 14.54 -8.97 5.17
C GLY A 117 13.89 -9.18 3.80
N THR A 118 13.27 -8.14 3.27
CA THR A 118 12.58 -8.17 1.97
C THR A 118 13.55 -8.43 0.81
N ASP A 119 14.79 -7.94 0.89
CA ASP A 119 15.77 -8.10 -0.18
C ASP A 119 16.22 -9.58 -0.34
N GLY A 120 16.30 -10.32 0.78
CA GLY A 120 16.54 -11.77 0.75
C GLY A 120 15.40 -12.53 0.08
N ALA A 121 14.17 -12.14 0.37
CA ALA A 121 13.00 -12.75 -0.29
C ALA A 121 12.98 -12.46 -1.80
N ILE A 122 13.33 -11.24 -2.22
CA ILE A 122 13.43 -10.89 -3.65
C ILE A 122 14.49 -11.75 -4.35
N LYS A 123 15.69 -11.86 -3.78
CA LYS A 123 16.77 -12.68 -4.34
C LYS A 123 16.36 -14.14 -4.46
N LEU A 124 15.69 -14.69 -3.43
CA LEU A 124 15.24 -16.08 -3.44
C LEU A 124 14.15 -16.31 -4.50
N ALA A 125 13.20 -15.39 -4.65
CA ALA A 125 12.16 -15.49 -5.67
C ALA A 125 12.75 -15.44 -7.10
N HIS A 126 13.71 -14.57 -7.35
CA HIS A 126 14.42 -14.55 -8.64
C HIS A 126 15.17 -15.85 -8.91
N ARG A 127 15.83 -16.44 -7.91
CA ARG A 127 16.50 -17.74 -8.06
C ARG A 127 15.52 -18.85 -8.43
N ILE A 128 14.36 -18.92 -7.76
CA ILE A 128 13.31 -19.90 -8.06
C ILE A 128 12.82 -19.72 -9.50
N LEU A 129 12.64 -18.48 -9.95
CA LEU A 129 12.23 -18.18 -11.32
C LEU A 129 13.31 -18.59 -12.34
N GLU A 130 14.59 -18.33 -12.05
CA GLU A 130 15.73 -18.72 -12.92
C GLU A 130 15.88 -20.24 -13.05
N GLU A 131 15.62 -20.98 -11.95
CA GLU A 131 15.68 -22.46 -11.94
C GLU A 131 14.53 -23.12 -12.70
N SER A 132 13.36 -22.46 -12.78
CA SER A 132 12.16 -22.99 -13.45
C SER A 132 11.36 -21.87 -14.15
N PRO A 133 11.90 -21.24 -15.19
CA PRO A 133 11.30 -20.06 -15.81
C PRO A 133 9.93 -20.32 -16.47
N ASP A 134 9.68 -21.54 -16.91
CA ASP A 134 8.42 -21.92 -17.57
C ASP A 134 7.31 -22.32 -16.58
N GLU A 135 7.63 -22.46 -15.29
CA GLU A 135 6.67 -22.86 -14.27
C GLU A 135 5.98 -21.68 -13.59
N TYR A 136 6.59 -20.49 -13.66
CA TYR A 136 6.16 -19.34 -12.87
C TYR A 136 5.98 -18.08 -13.70
N PHE A 137 4.92 -17.35 -13.40
CA PHE A 137 4.76 -15.94 -13.76
C PHE A 137 5.08 -15.06 -12.56
N MET A 138 6.02 -14.14 -12.69
CA MET A 138 6.35 -13.17 -11.64
C MET A 138 5.80 -11.79 -12.03
N PRO A 139 4.75 -11.30 -11.33
CA PRO A 139 4.20 -9.97 -11.56
C PRO A 139 5.20 -8.83 -11.35
N ASN A 140 6.12 -8.97 -10.41
CA ASN A 140 7.16 -7.99 -10.07
C ASN A 140 6.61 -6.59 -9.80
N GLN A 141 5.94 -6.41 -8.67
CA GLN A 141 5.25 -5.17 -8.31
C GLN A 141 6.11 -3.89 -8.35
N PHE A 142 7.44 -4.01 -8.27
CA PHE A 142 8.36 -2.88 -8.25
C PHE A 142 8.71 -2.34 -9.64
N ASP A 143 8.55 -3.18 -10.67
CA ASP A 143 8.95 -2.87 -12.05
C ASP A 143 7.76 -2.88 -13.02
N ASN A 144 6.62 -3.42 -12.61
CA ASN A 144 5.46 -3.63 -13.48
C ASN A 144 4.63 -2.34 -13.67
N PRO A 145 4.48 -1.83 -14.89
CA PRO A 145 3.69 -0.63 -15.19
C PRO A 145 2.21 -0.75 -14.84
N SER A 146 1.66 -1.97 -14.78
CA SER A 146 0.28 -2.22 -14.36
C SER A 146 0.01 -1.74 -12.92
N ASN A 147 1.05 -1.64 -12.08
CA ASN A 147 0.95 -1.05 -10.76
C ASN A 147 0.59 0.45 -10.83
N ILE A 148 1.22 1.21 -11.71
CA ILE A 148 0.86 2.62 -11.96
C ILE A 148 -0.52 2.70 -12.61
N ARG A 149 -0.77 1.87 -13.63
CA ARG A 149 -2.02 1.85 -14.39
C ARG A 149 -3.23 1.62 -13.51
N ALA A 150 -3.16 0.68 -12.55
CA ALA A 150 -4.22 0.41 -11.59
C ALA A 150 -4.70 1.67 -10.87
N HIS A 151 -3.76 2.48 -10.38
CA HIS A 151 -4.09 3.71 -9.66
C HIS A 151 -4.48 4.88 -10.57
N TYR A 152 -3.90 4.93 -11.76
CA TYR A 152 -4.25 5.92 -12.76
C TYR A 152 -5.70 5.74 -13.26
N GLU A 153 -6.13 4.49 -13.49
CA GLU A 153 -7.45 4.17 -14.02
C GLU A 153 -8.53 4.07 -12.93
N THR A 154 -8.17 3.87 -11.66
CA THR A 154 -9.14 3.67 -10.58
C THR A 154 -9.03 4.70 -9.47
N THR A 155 -7.95 4.71 -8.68
CA THR A 155 -7.81 5.55 -7.50
C THR A 155 -7.88 7.04 -7.82
N GLY A 156 -7.19 7.49 -8.86
CA GLY A 156 -7.22 8.89 -9.31
C GLY A 156 -8.62 9.37 -9.72
N PRO A 157 -9.32 8.68 -10.63
CA PRO A 157 -10.69 9.00 -11.01
C PRO A 157 -11.68 8.98 -9.84
N GLU A 158 -11.58 7.98 -8.94
CA GLU A 158 -12.42 7.92 -7.74
C GLU A 158 -12.24 9.17 -6.86
N ILE A 159 -10.99 9.60 -6.63
CA ILE A 159 -10.70 10.80 -5.84
C ILE A 159 -11.29 12.04 -6.52
N ILE A 160 -11.11 12.21 -7.83
CA ILE A 160 -11.69 13.33 -8.59
C ILE A 160 -13.21 13.35 -8.44
N GLN A 161 -13.86 12.20 -8.62
CA GLN A 161 -15.31 12.08 -8.49
C GLN A 161 -15.81 12.39 -7.07
N GLN A 162 -15.18 11.81 -6.05
CA GLN A 162 -15.59 11.95 -4.65
C GLN A 162 -15.37 13.35 -4.08
N THR A 163 -14.42 14.11 -4.62
CA THR A 163 -14.12 15.48 -4.20
C THR A 163 -14.77 16.54 -5.10
N GLY A 164 -15.39 16.12 -6.23
CA GLY A 164 -15.81 17.05 -7.27
C GLY A 164 -14.64 17.78 -7.93
N GLY A 165 -13.42 17.23 -7.82
CA GLY A 165 -12.19 17.83 -8.36
C GLY A 165 -11.62 18.97 -7.49
N ASP A 166 -12.22 19.28 -6.36
CA ASP A 166 -11.73 20.31 -5.42
C ASP A 166 -10.67 19.69 -4.49
N ILE A 167 -9.42 19.74 -4.92
CA ILE A 167 -8.24 19.18 -4.26
C ILE A 167 -7.06 20.14 -4.45
N ASP A 168 -6.39 20.48 -3.36
CA ASP A 168 -5.14 21.27 -3.41
C ASP A 168 -3.90 20.38 -3.28
N VAL A 169 -3.97 19.32 -2.44
CA VAL A 169 -2.83 18.46 -2.15
C VAL A 169 -3.24 16.99 -2.15
N PHE A 170 -2.42 16.14 -2.77
CA PHE A 170 -2.53 14.69 -2.69
C PHE A 170 -1.33 14.10 -1.97
N VAL A 171 -1.56 13.29 -0.94
CA VAL A 171 -0.53 12.68 -0.10
C VAL A 171 -0.60 11.16 -0.17
N ALA A 172 0.50 10.54 -0.49
CA ALA A 172 0.62 9.08 -0.48
C ALA A 172 1.97 8.61 0.09
N GLY A 173 1.93 7.51 0.86
CA GLY A 173 3.13 6.86 1.36
C GLY A 173 3.91 6.17 0.24
N MET A 174 5.24 6.20 0.31
CA MET A 174 6.15 5.66 -0.68
C MET A 174 6.59 4.23 -0.31
N GLY A 175 5.99 3.23 -0.97
CA GLY A 175 6.40 1.82 -0.92
C GLY A 175 6.89 1.40 -2.31
N THR A 176 6.02 0.79 -3.13
CA THR A 176 6.29 0.58 -4.57
C THR A 176 6.19 1.86 -5.40
N THR A 177 5.67 2.92 -4.81
CA THR A 177 5.36 4.23 -5.43
C THR A 177 4.20 4.23 -6.43
N GLY A 178 3.63 3.08 -6.80
CA GLY A 178 2.56 2.98 -7.80
C GLY A 178 1.35 3.86 -7.52
N THR A 179 0.91 3.95 -6.26
CA THR A 179 -0.20 4.84 -5.85
C THR A 179 0.13 6.30 -6.08
N LEU A 180 1.32 6.73 -5.64
CA LEU A 180 1.80 8.11 -5.81
C LEU A 180 1.90 8.47 -7.29
N MET A 181 2.52 7.60 -8.08
CA MET A 181 2.74 7.82 -9.51
C MET A 181 1.44 7.76 -10.32
N GLY A 182 0.61 6.71 -10.09
CA GLY A 182 -0.60 6.50 -10.88
C GLY A 182 -1.71 7.50 -10.56
N ALA A 183 -2.14 7.57 -9.30
CA ALA A 183 -3.16 8.54 -8.89
C ALA A 183 -2.67 9.98 -9.06
N GLY A 184 -1.41 10.26 -8.69
CA GLY A 184 -0.82 11.58 -8.84
C GLY A 184 -0.80 12.07 -10.30
N ARG A 185 -0.41 11.22 -11.27
CA ARG A 185 -0.46 11.56 -12.71
C ARG A 185 -1.88 11.89 -13.16
N ARG A 186 -2.86 11.07 -12.77
CA ARG A 186 -4.26 11.32 -13.11
C ARG A 186 -4.78 12.63 -12.52
N LEU A 187 -4.39 12.94 -11.29
CA LEU A 187 -4.74 14.19 -10.61
C LEU A 187 -4.08 15.40 -11.27
N LYS A 188 -2.78 15.31 -11.62
CA LYS A 188 -2.05 16.38 -12.34
C LYS A 188 -2.62 16.66 -13.74
N GLU A 189 -3.07 15.62 -14.45
CA GLU A 189 -3.74 15.78 -15.74
C GLU A 189 -5.08 16.48 -15.60
N PHE A 190 -5.83 16.19 -14.54
CA PHE A 190 -7.09 16.86 -14.24
C PHE A 190 -6.88 18.31 -13.84
N ASN A 191 -5.91 18.59 -12.95
CA ASN A 191 -5.55 19.92 -12.50
C ASN A 191 -4.05 19.96 -12.13
N SER A 192 -3.24 20.58 -12.97
CA SER A 192 -1.78 20.66 -12.79
C SER A 192 -1.33 21.38 -11.52
N ARG A 193 -2.23 22.14 -10.87
CA ARG A 193 -1.95 22.86 -9.61
C ARG A 193 -2.02 21.96 -8.38
N ILE A 194 -2.59 20.75 -8.47
CA ILE A 194 -2.63 19.81 -7.34
C ILE A 194 -1.20 19.46 -6.94
N HIS A 195 -0.85 19.73 -5.69
CA HIS A 195 0.49 19.46 -5.14
C HIS A 195 0.61 17.99 -4.72
N ILE A 196 1.57 17.27 -5.30
CA ILE A 196 1.76 15.82 -5.06
C ILE A 196 2.86 15.61 -4.04
N VAL A 197 2.51 15.00 -2.91
CA VAL A 197 3.42 14.78 -1.78
C VAL A 197 3.65 13.29 -1.56
N GLY A 198 4.91 12.87 -1.62
CA GLY A 198 5.35 11.55 -1.22
C GLY A 198 5.79 11.54 0.25
N VAL A 199 5.28 10.58 1.03
CA VAL A 199 5.72 10.38 2.42
C VAL A 199 6.60 9.15 2.51
N GLU A 200 7.83 9.32 2.98
CA GLU A 200 8.77 8.23 3.25
C GLU A 200 9.24 8.27 4.72
N PRO A 201 9.56 7.13 5.33
CA PRO A 201 10.09 7.12 6.69
C PRO A 201 11.56 7.57 6.71
N PHE A 202 12.10 7.94 7.86
CA PHE A 202 13.53 8.12 8.05
C PHE A 202 14.29 6.80 7.88
N LEU A 203 15.61 6.87 7.71
CA LEU A 203 16.49 5.69 7.62
C LEU A 203 16.40 4.83 8.89
N GLY A 204 16.46 3.49 8.75
CA GLY A 204 16.40 2.55 9.86
C GLY A 204 15.01 2.38 10.48
N HIS A 205 13.96 2.72 9.78
CA HIS A 205 12.57 2.73 10.25
C HIS A 205 11.97 1.33 10.48
N ARG A 206 10.88 1.30 11.27
CA ARG A 206 10.04 0.11 11.51
C ARG A 206 8.64 0.21 10.88
N VAL A 207 8.37 1.26 10.10
CA VAL A 207 7.09 1.45 9.42
C VAL A 207 6.96 0.46 8.27
N GLN A 208 6.16 -0.58 8.46
CA GLN A 208 5.93 -1.59 7.43
C GLN A 208 5.07 -1.02 6.29
N GLY A 209 5.38 -1.44 5.05
CA GLY A 209 4.67 -1.00 3.84
C GLY A 209 5.23 0.25 3.19
N LEU A 210 6.09 1.00 3.87
CA LEU A 210 6.86 2.11 3.31
C LEU A 210 8.33 1.73 3.12
N LYS A 211 9.02 2.48 2.28
CA LYS A 211 10.45 2.39 2.01
C LYS A 211 11.08 3.77 2.05
N ASN A 212 12.29 3.86 2.57
CA ASN A 212 13.15 5.01 2.31
C ASN A 212 13.93 4.75 1.01
N MET A 213 13.84 5.65 0.04
CA MET A 213 14.42 5.46 -1.29
C MET A 213 15.97 5.48 -1.29
N LYS A 214 16.61 5.76 -0.17
CA LYS A 214 18.07 5.69 0.00
C LYS A 214 18.56 4.34 0.55
N GLU A 215 17.71 3.59 1.26
CA GLU A 215 18.07 2.30 1.88
C GLU A 215 17.61 1.09 1.06
N SER A 216 16.59 1.27 0.24
CA SER A 216 15.91 0.18 -0.46
C SER A 216 16.26 0.15 -1.93
N ILE A 217 16.10 -1.01 -2.57
CA ILE A 217 16.06 -1.09 -4.03
C ILE A 217 14.96 -0.16 -4.52
N VAL A 218 15.34 0.87 -5.27
CA VAL A 218 14.40 1.86 -5.83
C VAL A 218 13.54 1.17 -6.89
N PRO A 219 12.20 1.25 -6.78
CA PRO A 219 11.32 0.69 -7.81
C PRO A 219 11.58 1.32 -9.18
N LYS A 220 11.65 0.53 -10.25
CA LYS A 220 11.86 1.08 -11.61
C LYS A 220 10.68 1.91 -12.11
N ILE A 221 9.49 1.69 -11.54
CA ILE A 221 8.31 2.50 -11.84
C ILE A 221 8.34 3.89 -11.20
N PHE A 222 9.31 4.18 -10.33
CA PHE A 222 9.43 5.46 -9.64
C PHE A 222 10.21 6.49 -10.46
N ASP A 223 9.57 7.60 -10.74
CA ASP A 223 10.20 8.82 -11.25
C ASP A 223 10.40 9.81 -10.08
N SER A 224 11.63 10.00 -9.68
CA SER A 224 11.97 10.84 -8.52
C SER A 224 11.71 12.34 -8.75
N SER A 225 11.52 12.77 -9.99
CA SER A 225 11.20 14.15 -10.38
C SER A 225 9.69 14.44 -10.35
N PHE A 226 8.85 13.41 -10.25
CA PHE A 226 7.41 13.56 -10.36
C PHE A 226 6.74 14.16 -9.12
N PRO A 227 7.00 13.72 -7.87
CA PRO A 227 6.39 14.34 -6.71
C PRO A 227 6.92 15.77 -6.53
N ASP A 228 6.00 16.72 -6.29
CA ASP A 228 6.38 18.11 -6.01
C ASP A 228 7.16 18.24 -4.70
N GLU A 229 6.89 17.33 -3.75
CA GLU A 229 7.53 17.32 -2.44
C GLU A 229 7.66 15.91 -1.87
N LYS A 230 8.71 15.69 -1.04
CA LYS A 230 8.85 14.49 -0.18
C LYS A 230 8.98 14.90 1.28
N ILE A 231 8.25 14.21 2.16
CA ILE A 231 8.27 14.43 3.61
C ILE A 231 8.77 13.15 4.30
N ASN A 232 9.77 13.30 5.17
CA ASN A 232 10.21 12.20 6.01
C ASN A 232 9.44 12.20 7.35
N VAL A 233 8.98 11.01 7.78
CA VAL A 233 8.23 10.82 9.03
C VAL A 233 8.97 9.79 9.89
N CYS A 234 9.12 10.05 11.20
CA CYS A 234 9.70 9.10 12.14
C CYS A 234 8.67 8.05 12.59
N ASP A 235 9.16 6.95 13.14
CA ASP A 235 8.33 5.84 13.65
C ASP A 235 7.32 6.31 14.69
N ASP A 236 7.76 7.15 15.63
CA ASP A 236 6.92 7.63 16.73
C ASP A 236 5.74 8.44 16.21
N ASP A 237 5.97 9.39 15.29
CA ASP A 237 4.89 10.17 14.66
C ASP A 237 3.92 9.26 13.88
N ALA A 238 4.46 8.28 13.14
CA ALA A 238 3.65 7.33 12.39
C ALA A 238 2.78 6.48 13.31
N PHE A 239 3.35 5.94 14.38
CA PHE A 239 2.63 5.05 15.32
C PHE A 239 1.63 5.82 16.17
N ASP A 240 1.99 7.00 16.69
CA ASP A 240 1.10 7.83 17.50
C ASP A 240 -0.08 8.34 16.67
N THR A 241 0.17 8.76 15.42
CA THR A 241 -0.91 9.16 14.52
C THR A 241 -1.81 7.98 14.16
N THR A 242 -1.26 6.76 13.97
CA THR A 242 -2.09 5.56 13.75
C THR A 242 -3.00 5.27 14.95
N ARG A 243 -2.49 5.40 16.17
CA ARG A 243 -3.29 5.22 17.40
C ARG A 243 -4.36 6.29 17.54
N LYS A 244 -4.05 7.56 17.23
CA LYS A 244 -5.02 8.66 17.23
C LYS A 244 -6.12 8.44 16.19
N LEU A 245 -5.80 7.96 14.99
CA LEU A 245 -6.81 7.57 13.98
C LEU A 245 -7.82 6.57 14.56
N ALA A 246 -7.37 5.57 15.29
CA ALA A 246 -8.26 4.60 15.92
C ALA A 246 -9.04 5.19 17.09
N LEU A 247 -8.39 5.92 17.98
CA LEU A 247 -8.97 6.40 19.25
C LEU A 247 -9.89 7.62 19.07
N GLN A 248 -9.59 8.51 18.13
CA GLN A 248 -10.29 9.79 17.98
C GLN A 248 -11.19 9.81 16.75
N GLU A 249 -10.79 9.15 15.65
CA GLU A 249 -11.57 9.13 14.40
C GLU A 249 -12.32 7.80 14.17
N GLY A 250 -12.10 6.78 15.01
CA GLY A 250 -12.68 5.45 14.81
C GLY A 250 -12.11 4.72 13.57
N ILE A 251 -10.98 5.17 13.02
CA ILE A 251 -10.37 4.63 11.81
C ILE A 251 -9.25 3.64 12.19
N PHE A 252 -9.53 2.34 12.09
CA PHE A 252 -8.58 1.29 12.40
C PHE A 252 -7.69 0.98 11.20
N ALA A 253 -6.58 1.71 11.06
CA ALA A 253 -5.64 1.66 9.94
C ALA A 253 -4.25 1.16 10.33
N GLY A 254 -3.41 0.83 9.35
CA GLY A 254 -2.03 0.40 9.56
C GLY A 254 -1.04 1.56 9.77
N MET A 255 0.21 1.23 10.14
CA MET A 255 1.23 2.23 10.49
C MET A 255 1.65 3.13 9.33
N SER A 256 1.56 2.67 8.09
CA SER A 256 1.81 3.50 6.91
C SER A 256 0.72 4.56 6.68
N SER A 257 -0.50 4.30 7.16
CA SER A 257 -1.58 5.29 7.18
C SER A 257 -1.29 6.43 8.15
N GLY A 258 -0.82 6.08 9.36
CA GLY A 258 -0.39 7.09 10.33
C GLY A 258 0.77 7.95 9.82
N ALA A 259 1.75 7.33 9.15
CA ALA A 259 2.83 8.09 8.52
C ALA A 259 2.31 9.07 7.45
N ALA A 260 1.38 8.63 6.59
CA ALA A 260 0.81 9.49 5.56
C ALA A 260 0.00 10.66 6.16
N VAL A 261 -0.79 10.39 7.20
CA VAL A 261 -1.56 11.44 7.91
C VAL A 261 -0.64 12.39 8.67
N ALA A 262 0.42 11.89 9.34
CA ALA A 262 1.41 12.76 9.99
C ALA A 262 2.09 13.72 8.99
N GLY A 263 2.41 13.22 7.79
CA GLY A 263 2.87 14.06 6.68
C GLY A 263 1.83 15.08 6.25
N ALA A 264 0.57 14.68 6.12
CA ALA A 264 -0.52 15.57 5.73
C ALA A 264 -0.79 16.68 6.77
N LEU A 265 -0.68 16.38 8.06
CA LEU A 265 -0.83 17.37 9.13
C LEU A 265 0.27 18.46 9.05
N ARG A 266 1.51 18.08 8.72
CA ARG A 266 2.59 19.06 8.49
C ARG A 266 2.34 19.94 7.25
N ILE A 267 1.71 19.38 6.20
CA ILE A 267 1.27 20.18 5.05
C ILE A 267 0.15 21.12 5.46
N ALA A 268 -0.85 20.63 6.21
CA ALA A 268 -2.00 21.43 6.68
C ALA A 268 -1.57 22.65 7.47
N GLU A 269 -0.56 22.49 8.36
CA GLU A 269 0.05 23.60 9.10
C GLU A 269 0.58 24.69 8.16
N ARG A 270 1.29 24.30 7.11
CA ARG A 270 1.95 25.23 6.19
C ARG A 270 1.00 25.94 5.25
N ILE A 271 0.00 25.23 4.71
CA ILE A 271 -0.94 25.84 3.74
C ILE A 271 -2.03 26.69 4.40
N GLY A 272 -2.38 26.38 5.65
CA GLY A 272 -3.35 27.14 6.46
C GLY A 272 -4.78 27.19 5.94
N LYS A 273 -5.05 26.81 4.69
CA LYS A 273 -6.37 26.69 4.05
C LYS A 273 -6.29 25.77 2.83
N GLY A 274 -7.29 24.93 2.61
CA GLY A 274 -7.38 24.08 1.41
C GLY A 274 -7.89 22.68 1.72
N ARG A 275 -7.79 21.79 0.72
CA ARG A 275 -8.24 20.40 0.82
C ARG A 275 -7.09 19.43 0.50
N ILE A 276 -6.82 18.55 1.43
CA ILE A 276 -5.78 17.51 1.33
C ILE A 276 -6.46 16.15 1.22
N VAL A 277 -6.06 15.34 0.24
CA VAL A 277 -6.47 13.94 0.14
C VAL A 277 -5.29 13.04 0.49
N VAL A 278 -5.51 12.10 1.42
CA VAL A 278 -4.49 11.18 1.94
C VAL A 278 -4.91 9.74 1.69
N ILE A 279 -4.00 8.89 1.22
CA ILE A 279 -4.25 7.45 1.10
C ILE A 279 -3.96 6.73 2.41
N LEU A 280 -4.95 5.99 2.93
CA LEU A 280 -4.78 5.03 4.02
C LEU A 280 -4.71 3.61 3.45
N PRO A 281 -3.50 3.03 3.30
CA PRO A 281 -3.29 1.85 2.46
C PRO A 281 -3.96 0.56 2.93
N ASP A 282 -4.11 0.36 4.25
CA ASP A 282 -4.60 -0.90 4.82
C ASP A 282 -5.19 -0.74 6.22
N ARG A 283 -5.66 -1.87 6.77
CA ARG A 283 -6.28 -1.96 8.10
C ARG A 283 -5.28 -2.32 9.19
N GLY A 284 -5.63 -1.95 10.44
CA GLY A 284 -4.82 -2.19 11.63
C GLY A 284 -4.75 -3.65 12.09
N ASP A 285 -5.71 -4.50 11.69
CA ASP A 285 -5.79 -5.92 12.07
C ASP A 285 -4.54 -6.74 11.71
N ARG A 286 -3.76 -6.28 10.74
CA ARG A 286 -2.51 -6.93 10.29
C ARG A 286 -1.29 -6.63 11.15
N TYR A 287 -1.45 -5.78 12.16
CA TYR A 287 -0.37 -5.25 13.00
C TYR A 287 -0.57 -5.48 14.49
N LEU A 288 -1.58 -6.29 14.89
CA LEU A 288 -1.95 -6.52 16.29
C LEU A 288 -0.80 -7.08 17.13
N SER A 289 0.01 -7.97 16.56
CA SER A 289 1.19 -8.55 17.21
C SER A 289 2.47 -7.72 17.08
N THR A 290 2.40 -6.51 16.50
CA THR A 290 3.56 -5.65 16.29
C THR A 290 3.68 -4.56 17.36
N ALA A 291 4.84 -3.88 17.40
CA ALA A 291 5.08 -2.74 18.28
C ALA A 291 4.08 -1.58 18.14
N LEU A 292 3.28 -1.55 17.06
CA LEU A 292 2.24 -0.54 16.88
C LEU A 292 1.21 -0.54 18.02
N PHE A 293 0.78 -1.73 18.47
CA PHE A 293 -0.30 -1.87 19.47
C PHE A 293 0.17 -2.47 20.80
N THR A 294 1.31 -3.17 20.85
CA THR A 294 1.80 -3.84 22.07
C THR A 294 2.22 -2.88 23.19
N SER A 295 2.54 -1.60 22.87
CA SER A 295 2.90 -0.60 23.87
C SER A 295 1.71 0.03 24.61
N VAL A 296 0.47 -0.21 24.17
CA VAL A 296 -0.72 0.43 24.73
C VAL A 296 -1.22 -0.27 26.00
N CYS A 297 -0.77 -1.50 26.27
CA CYS A 297 -1.19 -2.26 27.46
C CYS A 297 -0.01 -2.87 28.22
N GLY A 298 0.87 -2.03 28.79
CA GLY A 298 1.91 -2.49 29.72
C GLY A 298 1.37 -2.98 31.08
N LYS A 299 0.02 -3.09 31.26
CA LYS A 299 -0.62 -3.50 32.51
C LYS A 299 -1.54 -4.72 32.37
N CYS A 300 -1.78 -5.21 31.17
CA CYS A 300 -2.51 -6.47 30.98
C CYS A 300 -1.51 -7.60 30.77
N PRO A 301 -1.50 -8.66 31.58
CA PRO A 301 -0.75 -9.87 31.27
C PRO A 301 -1.30 -10.50 29.98
N PRO A 302 -0.45 -11.26 29.24
CA PRO A 302 -0.86 -11.93 28.01
C PRO A 302 -1.99 -12.92 28.22
#